data_2289929e1d3a19f48a081c17687132b7
#
_entry.id   2289929e1d3a19f48a081c17687132b7
#
_cell.length_a   1.000
_cell.length_b   1.000
_cell.length_c   1.000
_cell.angle_alpha   90.00
_cell.angle_beta   90.00
_cell.angle_gamma   90.00
#
_symmetry.space_group_name_H-M   'P 1'
#
loop_
_entity.id
_entity.type
_entity.pdbx_description
1 polymer ?
#
loop_
_entity_poly.entity_id
_entity_poly.type
_entity_poly.pdbx_seq_one_letter_code
_entity_poly.pdbx_strand_id
1 'polypeptide(L)' 'MTGVTINMNVAAPYISLKEYSRITGIPFETCRLMVRDGRIIVRPKELVGAKVEVNMIAMLKDAIANS' A
#
# COMPACT_ATOMS: atom_id res chain seq x y z
N MET A 1 -18.64 -12.55 -14.59
CA MET A 1 -17.45 -12.56 -15.43
C MET A 1 -16.46 -13.56 -14.89
N THR A 2 -16.07 -14.44 -15.74
CA THR A 2 -15.10 -15.46 -15.38
C THR A 2 -13.74 -15.08 -15.93
N GLY A 3 -12.69 -15.59 -15.34
CA GLY A 3 -11.36 -15.47 -15.92
C GLY A 3 -10.65 -14.16 -15.69
N VAL A 4 -10.90 -13.53 -14.55
CA VAL A 4 -10.02 -12.43 -14.17
C VAL A 4 -8.70 -13.02 -13.71
N THR A 5 -7.73 -12.96 -14.59
CA THR A 5 -6.37 -13.31 -14.20
C THR A 5 -5.75 -12.09 -13.55
N ILE A 6 -5.60 -12.16 -12.24
CA ILE A 6 -4.92 -11.10 -11.54
C ILE A 6 -3.43 -11.42 -11.61
N ASN A 7 -2.76 -10.66 -12.45
CA ASN A 7 -1.32 -10.79 -12.58
C ASN A 7 -0.68 -9.95 -11.47
N MET A 8 -0.37 -10.61 -10.36
CA MET A 8 0.19 -9.93 -9.19
C MET A 8 1.70 -9.86 -9.30
N ASN A 9 2.18 -8.79 -9.88
CA ASN A 9 3.61 -8.55 -9.96
C ASN A 9 4.01 -7.54 -8.89
N VAL A 10 4.12 -8.04 -7.66
CA VAL A 10 4.60 -7.21 -6.56
C VAL A 10 6.10 -7.41 -6.46
N ALA A 11 6.85 -6.43 -6.94
CA ALA A 11 8.32 -6.50 -6.95
C ALA A 11 8.90 -6.50 -5.53
N ALA A 12 8.20 -5.88 -4.58
CA ALA A 12 8.61 -5.84 -3.18
C ALA A 12 7.38 -5.85 -2.28
N PRO A 13 7.38 -6.64 -1.19
CA PRO A 13 6.24 -6.68 -0.28
C PRO A 13 6.05 -5.37 0.49
N TYR A 14 7.13 -4.62 0.70
CA TYR A 14 7.09 -3.31 1.37
C TYR A 14 7.78 -2.28 0.52
N ILE A 15 7.16 -1.10 0.39
CA ILE A 15 7.75 0.05 -0.28
C ILE A 15 7.54 1.29 0.58
N SER A 16 8.36 2.31 0.36
CA SER A 16 8.20 3.56 1.08
C SER A 16 6.89 4.25 0.68
N LEU A 17 6.36 5.08 1.56
CA LEU A 17 5.17 5.85 1.25
C LEU A 17 5.41 6.80 0.06
N LYS A 18 6.62 7.33 -0.05
CA LYS A 18 7.00 8.18 -1.17
C LYS A 18 6.95 7.42 -2.49
N GLU A 19 7.44 6.18 -2.50
CA GLU A 19 7.38 5.33 -3.69
C GLU A 19 5.92 4.97 -4.01
N TYR A 20 5.12 4.68 -2.99
CA TYR A 20 3.70 4.41 -3.17
C TYR A 20 2.99 5.60 -3.82
N SER A 21 3.29 6.82 -3.36
CA SER A 21 2.78 8.04 -3.96
C SER A 21 3.16 8.14 -5.44
N ARG A 22 4.41 7.80 -5.77
CA ARG A 22 4.90 7.87 -7.15
C ARG A 22 4.17 6.90 -8.08
N ILE A 23 4.02 5.64 -7.65
CA ILE A 23 3.45 4.62 -8.53
C ILE A 23 1.93 4.71 -8.65
N THR A 24 1.25 5.26 -7.65
CA THR A 24 -0.21 5.41 -7.68
C THR A 24 -0.66 6.76 -8.26
N GLY A 25 0.22 7.74 -8.29
CA GLY A 25 -0.14 9.09 -8.68
C GLY A 25 -0.90 9.87 -7.61
N ILE A 26 -1.08 9.28 -6.41
CA ILE A 26 -1.74 9.96 -5.29
C ILE A 26 -0.74 10.91 -4.63
N PRO A 27 -1.09 12.18 -4.41
CA PRO A 27 -0.18 13.12 -3.74
C PRO A 27 0.30 12.59 -2.39
N PHE A 28 1.56 12.84 -2.07
CA PHE A 28 2.18 12.32 -0.86
C PHE A 28 1.41 12.72 0.41
N GLU A 29 0.94 13.96 0.50
CA GLU A 29 0.17 14.41 1.66
C GLU A 29 -1.13 13.63 1.80
N THR A 30 -1.78 13.31 0.67
CA THR A 30 -2.99 12.48 0.68
C THR A 30 -2.66 11.07 1.17
N CYS A 31 -1.52 10.51 0.73
CA CYS A 31 -1.07 9.20 1.22
C CYS A 31 -0.88 9.21 2.74
N ARG A 32 -0.32 10.27 3.28
CA ARG A 32 -0.12 10.40 4.74
C ARG A 32 -1.46 10.37 5.49
N LEU A 33 -2.46 11.06 4.94
CA LEU A 33 -3.81 11.05 5.53
C LEU A 33 -4.43 9.67 5.43
N MET A 34 -4.24 8.99 4.30
CA MET A 34 -4.77 7.64 4.10
C MET A 34 -4.14 6.62 5.06
N VAL A 35 -2.86 6.78 5.38
CA VAL A 35 -2.21 5.96 6.41
C VAL A 35 -2.86 6.19 7.76
N ARG A 36 -3.10 7.45 8.12
CA ARG A 36 -3.73 7.81 9.39
C ARG A 36 -5.15 7.26 9.50
N ASP A 37 -5.89 7.26 8.38
CA ASP A 37 -7.26 6.77 8.32
C ASP A 37 -7.36 5.24 8.21
N GLY A 38 -6.24 4.55 8.08
CA GLY A 38 -6.21 3.10 7.93
C GLY A 38 -6.53 2.60 6.54
N ARG A 39 -6.60 3.49 5.53
CA ARG A 39 -6.86 3.09 4.15
C ARG A 39 -5.62 2.56 3.45
N ILE A 40 -4.44 2.95 3.92
CA ILE A 40 -3.18 2.37 3.46
C ILE A 40 -2.64 1.52 4.60
N ILE A 41 -2.45 0.23 4.34
CA ILE A 41 -1.96 -0.72 5.34
C ILE A 41 -0.45 -0.65 5.37
N VAL A 42 0.10 -0.38 6.53
CA VAL A 42 1.54 -0.19 6.71
C VAL A 42 2.11 -1.26 7.63
N ARG A 43 3.42 -1.47 7.50
CA ARG A 43 4.15 -2.35 8.41
C ARG A 43 4.17 -1.73 9.80
N PRO A 44 3.90 -2.52 10.86
CA PRO A 44 4.01 -2.00 12.21
C PRO A 44 5.41 -1.46 12.48
N LYS A 45 5.48 -0.29 13.10
CA LYS A 45 6.76 0.32 13.45
C LYS A 45 7.23 -0.26 14.78
N GLU A 46 8.44 -0.78 14.80
CA GLU A 46 9.04 -1.28 16.04
C GLU A 46 9.79 -0.19 16.79
N LEU A 47 10.26 0.82 16.06
CA LEU A 47 11.05 1.93 16.62
C LEU A 47 10.40 3.25 16.29
N VAL A 48 10.45 4.17 17.25
CA VAL A 48 10.03 5.56 17.05
C VAL A 48 10.95 6.17 16.00
N GLY A 49 10.35 6.82 14.99
CA GLY A 49 11.12 7.44 13.93
C GLY A 49 11.43 6.54 12.74
N ALA A 50 11.02 5.26 12.81
CA ALA A 50 11.16 4.37 11.65
C ALA A 50 10.33 4.89 10.49
N LYS A 51 10.83 4.72 9.27
CA LYS A 51 10.12 5.14 8.07
C LYS A 51 8.87 4.29 7.87
N VAL A 52 7.81 4.93 7.38
CA VAL A 52 6.57 4.24 7.04
C VAL A 52 6.81 3.37 5.80
N GLU A 53 6.47 2.09 5.91
CA GLU A 53 6.55 1.14 4.81
C GLU A 53 5.17 0.59 4.51
N VAL A 54 4.72 0.71 3.27
CA VAL A 54 3.41 0.22 2.85
C VAL A 54 3.48 -1.29 2.61
N ASN A 55 2.53 -2.02 3.19
CA ASN A 55 2.41 -3.46 2.97
C ASN A 55 1.65 -3.71 1.67
N MET A 56 2.37 -3.93 0.58
CA MET A 56 1.77 -4.08 -0.75
C MET A 56 0.94 -5.35 -0.88
N ILE A 57 1.31 -6.40 -0.17
CA ILE A 57 0.54 -7.65 -0.21
C ILE A 57 -0.82 -7.45 0.46
N ALA A 58 -0.85 -6.77 1.61
CA ALA A 58 -2.10 -6.47 2.30
C ALA A 58 -2.98 -5.53 1.48
N MET A 59 -2.39 -4.52 0.83
CA MET A 59 -3.13 -3.60 -0.03
C MET A 59 -3.77 -4.35 -1.20
N LEU A 60 -3.05 -5.31 -1.77
CA LEU A 60 -3.56 -6.10 -2.88
C LEU A 60 -4.70 -7.02 -2.43
N LYS A 61 -4.55 -7.66 -1.27
CA LYS A 61 -5.63 -8.49 -0.70
C LYS A 61 -6.87 -7.66 -0.43
N ASP A 62 -6.69 -6.46 0.10
CA ASP A 62 -7.80 -5.54 0.36
C ASP A 62 -8.51 -5.16 -0.94
N ALA A 63 -7.75 -4.84 -1.97
CA ALA A 63 -8.31 -4.49 -3.28
C ALA A 63 -9.11 -5.65 -3.89
N ILE A 64 -8.61 -6.88 -3.76
CA ILE A 64 -9.31 -8.07 -4.24
C ILE A 64 -10.61 -8.27 -3.47
N ALA A 65 -10.55 -8.14 -2.14
CA ALA A 65 -11.72 -8.35 -1.28
C ALA A 65 -12.83 -7.32 -1.52
N ASN A 66 -12.47 -6.12 -1.98
CA ASN A 66 -13.41 -5.02 -2.18
C ASN A 66 -13.71 -4.74 -3.66
N SER A 67 -13.33 -5.64 -4.53
CA SER A 67 -13.59 -5.46 -5.97
C SER A 67 -14.96 -5.99 -6.39
#